data_8f141c6b3c3db5d413c435ed5bd3bbe2
#
_entry.id   8f141c6b3c3db5d413c435ed5bd3bbe2
#
_cell.length_a   1.000
_cell.length_b   1.000
_cell.length_c   1.000
_cell.angle_alpha   90.00
_cell.angle_beta   90.00
_cell.angle_gamma   90.00
#
_symmetry.space_group_name_H-M   'P 1'
#
loop_
_entity.id
_entity.type
_entity.pdbx_description
1 polymer ?
#
loop_
_entity_poly.entity_id
_entity_poly.type
_entity_poly.pdbx_seq_one_letter_code
_entity_poly.pdbx_strand_id
1 'polypeptide(L)'
;TLLQMTLPGVPCIYYGDERGMEGFRDPYNRAAYPWDGGDKDCFDIYRNAIAVRKTLDVLVDGRFNPFSVGDDVFGFWRRSRTKSDCVCVLVNASLNASHTVRVPIESGMEVSDVVSGRDPKVSQGQAEVFLWPLGTAVLHFHRHERLQKPLERGMGVLCHVTSVPNDGKPGTLGAPAKRFVDWLASCGQRYWQVLPVNPTDEYGSPYAGLAANAGNVALLERDPEEVLADETLFGDGRFAEFCDDNDYWLTPYATFCALKDKFDDAPWQAWPE
;
A
#
# COMPACT_ATOMS: atom_id res chain seq x y z
N THR A 1 25.37 4.34 -10.38
CA THR A 1 24.67 5.47 -9.67
C THR A 1 23.40 4.99 -9.00
N LEU A 2 22.46 4.34 -9.73
CA LEU A 2 21.16 3.94 -9.16
C LEU A 2 21.31 3.00 -7.95
N LEU A 3 22.18 1.99 -8.04
CA LEU A 3 22.48 1.10 -6.90
C LEU A 3 23.00 1.89 -5.69
N GLN A 4 23.91 2.84 -5.91
CA GLN A 4 24.46 3.68 -4.85
C GLN A 4 23.36 4.46 -4.10
N MET A 5 22.34 4.94 -4.82
CA MET A 5 21.23 5.70 -4.24
C MET A 5 20.15 4.83 -3.59
N THR A 6 20.07 3.54 -3.91
CA THR A 6 19.00 2.65 -3.45
C THR A 6 19.45 1.63 -2.40
N LEU A 7 20.74 1.32 -2.32
CA LEU A 7 21.33 0.45 -1.28
C LEU A 7 21.24 1.08 0.11
N PRO A 8 21.32 0.26 1.19
CA PRO A 8 21.43 0.75 2.56
C PRO A 8 22.68 1.62 2.76
N GLY A 9 22.58 2.57 3.68
CA GLY A 9 23.68 3.45 4.04
C GLY A 9 23.50 4.87 3.51
N VAL A 10 24.51 5.68 3.69
CA VAL A 10 24.55 7.07 3.21
C VAL A 10 25.33 7.11 1.91
N PRO A 11 24.69 7.42 0.77
CA PRO A 11 25.39 7.53 -0.50
C PRO A 11 26.36 8.73 -0.48
N CYS A 12 27.54 8.50 -1.00
CA CYS A 12 28.56 9.53 -1.15
C CYS A 12 28.95 9.61 -2.63
N ILE A 13 28.81 10.78 -3.22
CA ILE A 13 29.25 11.06 -4.59
C ILE A 13 30.62 11.73 -4.50
N TYR A 14 31.61 11.13 -5.14
CA TYR A 14 32.89 11.82 -5.27
C TYR A 14 32.75 12.92 -6.31
N TYR A 15 33.34 14.09 -6.04
CA TYR A 15 33.19 15.25 -6.93
C TYR A 15 33.65 14.95 -8.36
N GLY A 16 32.81 15.31 -9.30
CA GLY A 16 33.08 15.11 -10.72
C GLY A 16 32.52 13.83 -11.32
N ASP A 17 32.18 12.81 -10.51
CA ASP A 17 31.49 11.60 -11.01
C ASP A 17 30.22 11.96 -11.76
N GLU A 18 29.46 12.92 -11.21
CA GLU A 18 28.22 13.43 -11.81
C GLU A 18 28.44 14.25 -13.08
N ARG A 19 29.68 14.59 -13.38
CA ARG A 19 30.09 15.28 -14.62
C ARG A 19 30.80 14.37 -15.60
N GLY A 20 30.92 13.07 -15.27
CA GLY A 20 31.65 12.11 -16.09
C GLY A 20 33.16 12.40 -16.16
N MET A 21 33.73 13.00 -15.09
CA MET A 21 35.16 13.24 -15.05
C MET A 21 35.92 11.93 -15.07
N GLU A 22 36.85 11.81 -15.97
CA GLU A 22 37.78 10.70 -16.04
C GLU A 22 38.89 10.90 -15.01
N GLY A 23 39.12 9.89 -14.17
CA GLY A 23 40.23 9.83 -13.24
C GLY A 23 41.23 8.76 -13.65
N PHE A 24 42.44 8.92 -13.21
CA PHE A 24 43.50 7.92 -13.33
C PHE A 24 44.16 7.72 -11.97
N ARG A 25 45.31 7.09 -11.90
CA ARG A 25 46.06 6.97 -10.65
C ARG A 25 46.48 8.36 -10.13
N ASP A 26 46.65 8.47 -8.82
CA ASP A 26 47.12 9.68 -8.15
C ASP A 26 48.38 10.24 -8.85
N PRO A 27 48.50 11.56 -9.10
CA PRO A 27 47.55 12.64 -8.72
C PRO A 27 46.48 13.00 -9.77
N TYR A 28 46.38 12.26 -10.88
CA TYR A 28 45.51 12.58 -12.01
C TYR A 28 44.01 12.43 -11.71
N ASN A 29 43.66 11.79 -10.60
CA ASN A 29 42.29 11.72 -10.06
C ASN A 29 41.83 12.98 -9.32
N ARG A 30 42.67 14.02 -9.27
CA ARG A 30 42.41 15.29 -8.57
C ARG A 30 42.32 16.47 -9.53
N ALA A 31 41.75 16.28 -10.70
CA ALA A 31 41.54 17.34 -11.67
C ALA A 31 40.57 18.41 -11.12
N ALA A 32 40.66 19.65 -11.65
CA ALA A 32 39.73 20.71 -11.28
C ALA A 32 38.30 20.39 -11.76
N TYR A 33 37.31 20.77 -10.97
CA TYR A 33 35.91 20.54 -11.31
C TYR A 33 35.51 21.34 -12.56
N PRO A 34 34.85 20.69 -13.56
CA PRO A 34 34.48 21.33 -14.82
C PRO A 34 33.16 22.10 -14.65
N TRP A 35 33.21 23.34 -14.17
CA TRP A 35 32.04 24.16 -13.93
C TRP A 35 31.17 24.38 -15.16
N ASP A 36 31.79 24.66 -16.30
CA ASP A 36 31.11 24.96 -17.57
C ASP A 36 31.11 23.78 -18.56
N GLY A 37 31.52 22.60 -18.11
CA GLY A 37 31.68 21.42 -18.94
C GLY A 37 31.20 20.13 -18.28
N GLY A 38 31.64 19.02 -18.85
CA GLY A 38 31.31 17.67 -18.39
C GLY A 38 30.15 17.04 -19.13
N ASP A 39 29.90 15.79 -18.80
CA ASP A 39 28.86 14.97 -19.41
C ASP A 39 27.49 15.29 -18.82
N LYS A 40 26.58 15.82 -19.67
CA LYS A 40 25.23 16.18 -19.27
C LYS A 40 24.37 14.94 -18.97
N ASP A 41 24.58 13.84 -19.69
CA ASP A 41 23.80 12.63 -19.49
C ASP A 41 24.17 11.99 -18.14
N CYS A 42 25.46 11.96 -17.78
CA CYS A 42 25.90 11.60 -16.44
C CYS A 42 25.22 12.46 -15.37
N PHE A 43 25.20 13.77 -15.55
CA PHE A 43 24.60 14.67 -14.60
C PHE A 43 23.11 14.40 -14.40
N ASP A 44 22.38 14.18 -15.49
CA ASP A 44 20.94 13.91 -15.46
C ASP A 44 20.66 12.54 -14.78
N ILE A 45 21.50 11.51 -15.00
CA ILE A 45 21.41 10.21 -14.34
C ILE A 45 21.58 10.37 -12.81
N TYR A 46 22.60 11.11 -12.37
CA TYR A 46 22.81 11.37 -10.93
C TYR A 46 21.67 12.15 -10.31
N ARG A 47 21.22 13.21 -10.96
CA ARG A 47 20.09 14.03 -10.50
C ARG A 47 18.81 13.20 -10.34
N ASN A 48 18.49 12.35 -11.31
CA ASN A 48 17.31 11.50 -11.27
C ASN A 48 17.41 10.43 -10.18
N ALA A 49 18.56 9.79 -10.02
CA ALA A 49 18.78 8.79 -8.98
C ALA A 49 18.71 9.40 -7.56
N ILE A 50 19.22 10.62 -7.37
CA ILE A 50 19.08 11.38 -6.12
C ILE A 50 17.60 11.72 -5.85
N ALA A 51 16.85 12.13 -6.89
CA ALA A 51 15.43 12.41 -6.76
C ALA A 51 14.65 11.17 -6.31
N VAL A 52 14.92 10.00 -6.87
CA VAL A 52 14.33 8.71 -6.44
C VAL A 52 14.56 8.48 -4.94
N ARG A 53 15.81 8.62 -4.47
CA ARG A 53 16.12 8.44 -3.05
C ARG A 53 15.43 9.45 -2.14
N LYS A 54 15.31 10.71 -2.57
CA LYS A 54 14.64 11.78 -1.79
C LYS A 54 13.13 11.60 -1.73
N THR A 55 12.53 10.99 -2.74
CA THR A 55 11.07 10.79 -2.83
C THR A 55 10.61 9.59 -2.03
N LEU A 56 11.47 8.57 -1.85
CA LEU A 56 11.13 7.29 -1.26
C LEU A 56 11.82 7.10 0.09
N ASP A 57 11.15 7.48 1.19
CA ASP A 57 11.67 7.36 2.56
C ASP A 57 12.15 5.94 2.89
N VAL A 58 11.47 4.92 2.32
CA VAL A 58 11.83 3.50 2.49
C VAL A 58 13.26 3.17 2.04
N LEU A 59 13.86 3.98 1.17
CA LEU A 59 15.27 3.82 0.77
C LEU A 59 16.25 4.31 1.84
N VAL A 60 15.79 5.08 2.83
CA VAL A 60 16.61 5.59 3.93
C VAL A 60 16.74 4.54 5.03
N ASP A 61 15.63 4.06 5.57
CA ASP A 61 15.58 3.21 6.77
C ASP A 61 14.95 1.81 6.56
N GLY A 62 14.45 1.53 5.36
CA GLY A 62 13.81 0.25 5.02
C GLY A 62 14.75 -0.96 5.18
N ARG A 63 14.17 -2.11 5.57
CA ARG A 63 14.90 -3.39 5.63
C ARG A 63 15.38 -3.78 4.23
N PHE A 64 16.56 -4.36 4.18
CA PHE A 64 17.20 -4.82 2.94
C PHE A 64 17.09 -6.35 2.84
N ASN A 65 16.53 -6.83 1.72
CA ASN A 65 16.39 -8.25 1.43
C ASN A 65 16.82 -8.52 -0.02
N PRO A 66 18.03 -9.00 -0.27
CA PRO A 66 18.51 -9.31 -1.61
C PRO A 66 17.95 -10.64 -2.12
N PHE A 67 17.84 -10.75 -3.44
CA PHE A 67 17.51 -11.98 -4.17
C PHE A 67 18.15 -11.97 -5.57
N SER A 68 18.13 -13.11 -6.25
CA SER A 68 18.55 -13.23 -7.64
C SER A 68 17.47 -13.93 -8.47
N VAL A 69 17.43 -13.65 -9.76
CA VAL A 69 16.59 -14.32 -10.74
C VAL A 69 17.47 -14.85 -11.86
N GLY A 70 17.70 -16.16 -11.86
CA GLY A 70 18.72 -16.75 -12.71
C GLY A 70 20.11 -16.24 -12.35
N ASP A 71 21.02 -16.25 -13.33
CA ASP A 71 22.42 -15.87 -13.14
C ASP A 71 22.70 -14.40 -13.45
N ASP A 72 21.81 -13.75 -14.19
CA ASP A 72 22.04 -12.41 -14.75
C ASP A 72 21.31 -11.29 -14.02
N VAL A 73 20.22 -11.59 -13.29
CA VAL A 73 19.44 -10.55 -12.64
C VAL A 73 19.64 -10.57 -11.14
N PHE A 74 20.13 -9.48 -10.63
CA PHE A 74 20.19 -9.18 -9.20
C PHE A 74 19.03 -8.25 -8.81
N GLY A 75 18.43 -8.52 -7.66
CA GLY A 75 17.38 -7.66 -7.11
C GLY A 75 17.44 -7.57 -5.62
N PHE A 76 16.76 -6.58 -5.06
CA PHE A 76 16.55 -6.47 -3.63
C PHE A 76 15.29 -5.69 -3.30
N TRP A 77 14.73 -6.03 -2.16
CA TRP A 77 13.64 -5.29 -1.55
C TRP A 77 14.17 -4.30 -0.52
N ARG A 78 13.57 -3.12 -0.50
CA ARG A 78 13.62 -2.18 0.61
C ARG A 78 12.20 -2.11 1.16
N ARG A 79 11.99 -2.56 2.40
CA ARG A 79 10.66 -2.63 3.02
C ARG A 79 10.61 -1.72 4.22
N SER A 80 9.59 -0.85 4.28
CA SER A 80 9.35 -0.01 5.46
C SER A 80 9.14 -0.87 6.70
N ARG A 81 9.55 -0.34 7.85
CA ARG A 81 9.34 -1.00 9.15
C ARG A 81 7.97 -0.69 9.75
N THR A 82 7.33 0.36 9.29
CA THR A 82 6.12 0.93 9.91
C THR A 82 4.97 1.13 8.93
N LYS A 83 5.25 1.12 7.63
CA LYS A 83 4.26 1.33 6.56
C LYS A 83 4.23 0.13 5.63
N SER A 84 3.15 -0.04 4.90
CA SER A 84 3.05 -1.03 3.81
C SER A 84 3.83 -0.63 2.55
N ASP A 85 4.69 0.37 2.65
CA ASP A 85 5.50 0.93 1.57
C ASP A 85 6.75 0.07 1.33
N CYS A 86 7.01 -0.33 0.10
CA CYS A 86 8.21 -1.07 -0.24
C CYS A 86 8.69 -0.77 -1.67
N VAL A 87 9.98 -0.97 -1.87
CA VAL A 87 10.65 -0.78 -3.16
C VAL A 87 11.36 -2.07 -3.55
N CYS A 88 11.18 -2.50 -4.79
CA CYS A 88 11.96 -3.56 -5.40
C CYS A 88 12.89 -2.95 -6.45
N VAL A 89 14.18 -3.15 -6.27
CA VAL A 89 15.20 -2.74 -7.25
C VAL A 89 15.65 -3.97 -8.02
N LEU A 90 15.67 -3.87 -9.34
CA LEU A 90 16.11 -4.92 -10.25
C LEU A 90 17.25 -4.41 -11.13
N VAL A 91 18.26 -5.22 -11.31
CA VAL A 91 19.43 -4.94 -12.17
C VAL A 91 19.71 -6.15 -13.02
N ASN A 92 19.71 -5.97 -14.33
CA ASN A 92 20.21 -6.96 -15.27
C ASN A 92 21.71 -6.72 -15.49
N ALA A 93 22.53 -7.65 -15.05
CA ALA A 93 24.00 -7.59 -15.19
C ALA A 93 24.50 -8.16 -16.54
N SER A 94 23.62 -8.75 -17.34
CA SER A 94 23.99 -9.28 -18.65
C SER A 94 24.32 -8.15 -19.62
N LEU A 95 25.41 -8.32 -20.36
CA LEU A 95 25.80 -7.37 -21.41
C LEU A 95 24.97 -7.53 -22.70
N ASN A 96 24.37 -8.70 -22.91
CA ASN A 96 23.80 -9.05 -24.21
C ASN A 96 22.35 -9.58 -24.12
N ALA A 97 21.92 -10.09 -22.95
CA ALA A 97 20.61 -10.70 -22.78
C ALA A 97 19.61 -9.75 -22.10
N SER A 98 18.41 -9.70 -22.64
CA SER A 98 17.27 -9.06 -21.98
C SER A 98 16.51 -10.08 -21.13
N HIS A 99 15.93 -9.66 -20.03
CA HIS A 99 15.17 -10.51 -19.12
C HIS A 99 13.80 -9.93 -18.81
N THR A 100 12.81 -10.81 -18.71
CA THR A 100 11.51 -10.45 -18.14
C THR A 100 11.40 -11.03 -16.74
N VAL A 101 11.23 -10.16 -15.75
CA VAL A 101 11.13 -10.53 -14.34
C VAL A 101 9.69 -10.35 -13.89
N ARG A 102 9.17 -11.32 -13.15
CA ARG A 102 7.85 -11.25 -12.52
C ARG A 102 8.03 -11.04 -11.03
N VAL A 103 7.50 -9.93 -10.54
CA VAL A 103 7.59 -9.52 -9.14
C VAL A 103 6.21 -9.63 -8.51
N PRO A 104 6.05 -10.39 -7.41
CA PRO A 104 4.76 -10.54 -6.77
C PRO A 104 4.27 -9.21 -6.18
N ILE A 105 2.98 -8.94 -6.32
CA ILE A 105 2.29 -7.78 -5.75
C ILE A 105 1.39 -8.28 -4.62
N GLU A 106 1.55 -7.71 -3.45
CA GLU A 106 0.63 -7.97 -2.34
C GLU A 106 -0.73 -7.35 -2.64
N SER A 107 -1.81 -8.03 -2.25
CA SER A 107 -3.18 -7.58 -2.51
C SER A 107 -3.42 -6.14 -2.04
N GLY A 108 -4.08 -5.35 -2.87
CA GLY A 108 -4.38 -3.94 -2.60
C GLY A 108 -3.18 -2.99 -2.72
N MET A 109 -2.05 -3.44 -3.27
CA MET A 109 -0.92 -2.56 -3.61
C MET A 109 -0.94 -2.19 -5.09
N GLU A 110 -0.59 -0.95 -5.37
CA GLU A 110 -0.24 -0.45 -6.69
C GLU A 110 1.28 -0.49 -6.87
N VAL A 111 1.72 -0.58 -8.12
CA VAL A 111 3.14 -0.60 -8.46
C VAL A 111 3.42 0.40 -9.58
N SER A 112 4.47 1.19 -9.40
CA SER A 112 4.98 2.11 -10.41
C SER A 112 6.49 1.93 -10.59
N ASP A 113 7.00 2.07 -11.81
CA ASP A 113 8.45 2.17 -12.03
C ASP A 113 8.87 3.63 -11.99
N VAL A 114 9.51 4.01 -10.92
CA VAL A 114 9.89 5.40 -10.64
C VAL A 114 11.08 5.90 -11.47
N VAL A 115 11.77 5.00 -12.18
CA VAL A 115 12.89 5.35 -13.07
C VAL A 115 12.42 5.58 -14.49
N SER A 116 11.65 4.65 -15.04
CA SER A 116 11.14 4.77 -16.41
C SER A 116 9.90 5.66 -16.52
N GLY A 117 9.21 5.89 -15.39
CA GLY A 117 7.91 6.58 -15.35
C GLY A 117 6.78 5.82 -16.04
N ARG A 118 6.97 4.51 -16.30
CA ARG A 118 5.98 3.63 -16.91
C ARG A 118 5.61 2.55 -15.92
N ASP A 119 4.32 2.38 -15.71
CA ASP A 119 3.84 1.32 -14.84
C ASP A 119 4.04 -0.04 -15.51
N PRO A 120 4.53 -1.05 -14.75
CA PRO A 120 4.68 -2.39 -15.27
C PRO A 120 3.31 -3.01 -15.58
N LYS A 121 3.28 -3.96 -16.52
CA LYS A 121 2.07 -4.73 -16.78
C LYS A 121 1.77 -5.64 -15.60
N VAL A 122 0.57 -5.49 -15.03
CA VAL A 122 0.11 -6.31 -13.90
C VAL A 122 -0.84 -7.39 -14.40
N SER A 123 -0.56 -8.65 -14.07
CA SER A 123 -1.46 -9.76 -14.30
C SER A 123 -1.27 -10.86 -13.25
N GLN A 124 -2.35 -11.47 -12.79
CA GLN A 124 -2.34 -12.57 -11.82
C GLN A 124 -1.54 -12.24 -10.54
N GLY A 125 -1.68 -11.02 -10.00
CA GLY A 125 -0.96 -10.59 -8.80
C GLY A 125 0.55 -10.44 -8.97
N GLN A 126 1.03 -10.27 -10.20
CA GLN A 126 2.45 -10.07 -10.51
C GLN A 126 2.66 -8.88 -11.43
N ALA A 127 3.70 -8.09 -11.17
CA ALA A 127 4.22 -7.06 -12.06
C ALA A 127 5.24 -7.67 -13.00
N GLU A 128 5.02 -7.54 -14.30
CA GLU A 128 5.95 -7.99 -15.33
C GLU A 128 6.87 -6.83 -15.76
N VAL A 129 8.15 -7.00 -15.55
CA VAL A 129 9.19 -5.98 -15.78
C VAL A 129 10.15 -6.47 -16.82
N PHE A 130 10.30 -5.75 -17.92
CA PHE A 130 11.26 -6.03 -18.95
C PHE A 130 12.55 -5.23 -18.71
N LEU A 131 13.67 -5.96 -18.64
CA LEU A 131 14.99 -5.39 -18.41
C LEU A 131 15.87 -5.60 -19.66
N TRP A 132 16.28 -4.53 -20.27
CA TRP A 132 17.31 -4.55 -21.32
C TRP A 132 18.66 -5.02 -20.77
N PRO A 133 19.64 -5.38 -21.62
CA PRO A 133 21.02 -5.57 -21.18
C PRO A 133 21.50 -4.36 -20.37
N LEU A 134 22.11 -4.61 -19.21
CA LEU A 134 22.50 -3.59 -18.21
C LEU A 134 21.34 -2.69 -17.72
N GLY A 135 20.09 -3.09 -17.99
CA GLY A 135 18.90 -2.35 -17.61
C GLY A 135 18.61 -2.45 -16.10
N THR A 136 17.96 -1.43 -15.59
CA THR A 136 17.57 -1.33 -14.20
C THR A 136 16.09 -0.90 -14.09
N ALA A 137 15.42 -1.33 -13.02
CA ALA A 137 14.10 -0.86 -12.66
C ALA A 137 14.03 -0.62 -11.15
N VAL A 138 13.26 0.39 -10.74
CA VAL A 138 12.94 0.67 -9.34
C VAL A 138 11.44 0.71 -9.21
N LEU A 139 10.88 -0.38 -8.73
CA LEU A 139 9.45 -0.56 -8.55
C LEU A 139 9.07 -0.08 -7.16
N HIS A 140 8.23 0.92 -7.08
CA HIS A 140 7.62 1.38 -5.86
C HIS A 140 6.25 0.75 -5.69
N PHE A 141 6.10 -0.06 -4.64
CA PHE A 141 4.85 -0.67 -4.23
C PHE A 141 4.28 0.14 -3.08
N HIS A 142 3.11 0.67 -3.27
CA HIS A 142 2.43 1.47 -2.27
C HIS A 142 0.94 1.12 -2.27
N ARG A 143 0.34 1.16 -1.12
CA ARG A 143 -1.12 1.18 -1.07
C ARG A 143 -1.56 2.56 -1.51
N HIS A 144 -2.62 2.61 -2.26
CA HIS A 144 -3.32 3.88 -2.45
C HIS A 144 -3.71 4.37 -1.05
N GLU A 145 -2.81 5.12 -0.40
CA GLU A 145 -3.29 6.04 0.60
C GLU A 145 -4.30 6.88 -0.17
N ARG A 146 -5.59 6.64 0.07
CA ARG A 146 -6.58 7.66 -0.27
C ARG A 146 -5.97 8.91 0.33
N LEU A 147 -5.41 9.77 -0.52
CA LEU A 147 -4.96 11.08 -0.11
C LEU A 147 -6.15 11.65 0.62
N GLN A 148 -6.15 11.51 1.93
CA GLN A 148 -7.09 12.22 2.77
C GLN A 148 -6.71 13.66 2.49
N LYS A 149 -7.45 14.27 1.55
CA LYS A 149 -7.37 15.73 1.42
C LYS A 149 -7.45 16.23 2.85
N PRO A 150 -6.46 17.02 3.30
CA PRO A 150 -6.49 17.51 4.66
C PRO A 150 -7.90 18.05 4.90
N LEU A 151 -8.55 17.61 5.97
CA LEU A 151 -9.93 18.01 6.26
C LEU A 151 -9.96 19.53 6.23
N GLU A 152 -10.74 20.09 5.33
CA GLU A 152 -10.94 21.53 5.29
C GLU A 152 -11.56 21.97 6.61
N ARG A 153 -11.15 23.13 7.10
CA ARG A 153 -11.76 23.68 8.33
C ARG A 153 -13.28 23.78 8.14
N GLY A 154 -14.02 23.14 8.99
CA GLY A 154 -15.48 23.08 8.93
C GLY A 154 -16.09 22.61 10.24
N MET A 155 -17.39 22.73 10.34
CA MET A 155 -18.16 22.17 11.44
C MET A 155 -18.71 20.80 11.07
N GLY A 156 -18.88 19.95 12.08
CA GLY A 156 -19.48 18.63 11.94
C GLY A 156 -20.21 18.21 13.21
N VAL A 157 -20.96 17.13 13.10
CA VAL A 157 -21.68 16.52 14.20
C VAL A 157 -21.09 15.16 14.51
N LEU A 158 -20.84 14.88 15.78
CA LEU A 158 -20.52 13.54 16.26
C LEU A 158 -21.83 12.86 16.66
N CYS A 159 -22.21 11.82 15.92
CA CYS A 159 -23.40 11.02 16.19
C CYS A 159 -23.15 9.61 15.65
N HIS A 160 -23.19 8.59 16.51
CA HIS A 160 -23.03 7.23 16.01
C HIS A 160 -24.22 6.82 15.13
N VAL A 161 -23.99 5.93 14.19
CA VAL A 161 -25.01 5.47 13.23
C VAL A 161 -26.25 4.95 13.94
N THR A 162 -26.08 4.15 15.00
CA THR A 162 -27.21 3.61 15.80
C THR A 162 -28.04 4.64 16.50
N SER A 163 -27.51 5.87 16.70
CA SER A 163 -28.23 6.99 17.34
C SER A 163 -29.03 7.86 16.36
N VAL A 164 -28.91 7.56 15.03
CA VAL A 164 -29.69 8.26 14.02
C VAL A 164 -31.17 7.81 14.11
N PRO A 165 -32.17 8.74 14.05
CA PRO A 165 -33.58 8.39 14.12
C PRO A 165 -34.00 7.37 13.05
N ASN A 166 -34.68 6.30 13.49
CA ASN A 166 -35.12 5.19 12.64
C ASN A 166 -36.41 4.54 13.20
N ASP A 167 -37.49 5.33 13.35
CA ASP A 167 -38.82 4.88 13.75
C ASP A 167 -38.83 3.97 15.02
N GLY A 168 -38.04 4.36 16.02
CA GLY A 168 -37.93 3.65 17.29
C GLY A 168 -36.96 2.46 17.29
N LYS A 169 -36.28 2.23 16.18
CA LYS A 169 -35.21 1.24 16.05
C LYS A 169 -33.84 1.92 16.04
N PRO A 170 -32.73 1.18 16.29
CA PRO A 170 -31.40 1.70 16.04
C PRO A 170 -31.22 2.13 14.58
N GLY A 171 -30.49 3.22 14.37
CA GLY A 171 -30.15 3.66 13.02
C GLY A 171 -29.24 2.68 12.29
N THR A 172 -29.32 2.70 10.97
CA THR A 172 -28.55 1.83 10.05
C THR A 172 -27.84 2.66 9.00
N LEU A 173 -26.88 2.07 8.29
CA LEU A 173 -26.15 2.70 7.17
C LEU A 173 -26.97 2.80 5.88
N GLY A 174 -28.28 2.55 5.95
CA GLY A 174 -29.22 2.65 4.83
C GLY A 174 -29.96 4.01 4.75
N ALA A 175 -31.28 3.96 4.60
CA ALA A 175 -32.14 5.15 4.47
C ALA A 175 -32.05 6.11 5.66
N PRO A 176 -31.95 5.67 6.93
CA PRO A 176 -31.76 6.58 8.06
C PRO A 176 -30.51 7.42 7.93
N ALA A 177 -29.36 6.79 7.61
CA ALA A 177 -28.10 7.49 7.44
C ALA A 177 -28.13 8.51 6.31
N LYS A 178 -28.75 8.15 5.16
CA LYS A 178 -28.92 9.07 4.02
C LYS A 178 -29.72 10.31 4.41
N ARG A 179 -30.89 10.11 5.07
CA ARG A 179 -31.70 11.24 5.56
C ARG A 179 -30.92 12.14 6.52
N PHE A 180 -30.10 11.54 7.38
CA PHE A 180 -29.29 12.31 8.32
C PHE A 180 -28.19 13.11 7.62
N VAL A 181 -27.54 12.56 6.59
CA VAL A 181 -26.56 13.27 5.75
C VAL A 181 -27.23 14.47 5.04
N ASP A 182 -28.40 14.27 4.45
CA ASP A 182 -29.15 15.34 3.77
C ASP A 182 -29.52 16.46 4.77
N TRP A 183 -29.95 16.08 5.96
CA TRP A 183 -30.24 17.03 7.03
C TRP A 183 -29.00 17.81 7.47
N LEU A 184 -27.87 17.14 7.70
CA LEU A 184 -26.58 17.77 8.02
C LEU A 184 -26.16 18.76 6.95
N ALA A 185 -26.28 18.39 5.68
CA ALA A 185 -25.97 19.26 4.55
C ALA A 185 -26.89 20.51 4.54
N SER A 186 -28.19 20.34 4.81
CA SER A 186 -29.14 21.47 4.89
C SER A 186 -28.82 22.43 6.03
N CYS A 187 -28.19 21.94 7.10
CA CYS A 187 -27.72 22.73 8.24
C CYS A 187 -26.29 23.31 8.02
N GLY A 188 -25.72 23.17 6.83
CA GLY A 188 -24.37 23.65 6.50
C GLY A 188 -23.24 22.90 7.19
N GLN A 189 -23.52 21.70 7.72
CA GLN A 189 -22.47 20.84 8.29
C GLN A 189 -21.66 20.18 7.19
N ARG A 190 -20.34 20.08 7.39
CA ARG A 190 -19.43 19.46 6.42
C ARG A 190 -19.02 18.05 6.79
N TYR A 191 -19.09 17.71 8.08
CA TYR A 191 -18.58 16.44 8.60
C TYR A 191 -19.61 15.75 9.47
N TRP A 192 -19.69 14.45 9.28
CA TRP A 192 -20.35 13.54 10.20
C TRP A 192 -19.29 12.62 10.80
N GLN A 193 -19.02 12.77 12.10
CA GLN A 193 -18.14 11.88 12.82
C GLN A 193 -18.96 10.75 13.45
N VAL A 194 -18.57 9.52 13.17
CA VAL A 194 -19.15 8.32 13.78
C VAL A 194 -18.15 7.66 14.72
N LEU A 195 -18.65 6.85 15.65
CA LEU A 195 -17.81 5.93 16.42
C LEU A 195 -17.39 4.77 15.52
N PRO A 196 -16.41 3.92 15.93
CA PRO A 196 -16.01 2.76 15.14
C PRO A 196 -17.20 1.92 14.71
N VAL A 197 -17.22 1.49 13.44
CA VAL A 197 -18.32 0.74 12.82
C VAL A 197 -18.03 -0.77 12.75
N ASN A 198 -17.05 -1.23 13.49
CA ASN A 198 -16.66 -2.63 13.64
C ASN A 198 -17.64 -3.41 14.53
N PRO A 199 -17.58 -4.76 14.55
CA PRO A 199 -18.38 -5.60 15.44
C PRO A 199 -18.16 -5.20 16.91
N THR A 200 -19.24 -5.09 17.66
CA THR A 200 -19.20 -4.70 19.07
C THR A 200 -19.09 -5.92 19.98
N ASP A 201 -18.76 -5.69 21.26
CA ASP A 201 -18.93 -6.66 22.32
C ASP A 201 -20.41 -6.90 22.67
N GLU A 202 -20.67 -7.76 23.66
CA GLU A 202 -22.01 -8.07 24.18
C GLU A 202 -22.75 -6.85 24.76
N TYR A 203 -22.04 -5.80 25.14
CA TYR A 203 -22.60 -4.55 25.66
C TYR A 203 -22.83 -3.50 24.56
N GLY A 204 -22.51 -3.82 23.31
CA GLY A 204 -22.66 -2.91 22.18
C GLY A 204 -21.56 -1.85 22.10
N SER A 205 -20.42 -2.03 22.82
CA SER A 205 -19.31 -1.09 22.78
C SER A 205 -18.50 -1.20 21.49
N PRO A 206 -18.43 -0.15 20.66
CA PRO A 206 -17.63 -0.17 19.44
C PRO A 206 -16.12 -0.11 19.72
N TYR A 207 -15.72 0.18 20.96
CA TYR A 207 -14.32 0.26 21.39
C TYR A 207 -13.75 -1.08 21.89
N ALA A 208 -14.61 -2.05 22.16
CA ALA A 208 -14.24 -3.41 22.57
C ALA A 208 -14.56 -4.44 21.46
N GLY A 209 -14.44 -4.03 20.21
CA GLY A 209 -14.80 -4.86 19.06
C GLY A 209 -13.84 -6.03 18.83
N LEU A 210 -14.38 -7.11 18.28
CA LEU A 210 -13.66 -8.35 17.99
C LEU A 210 -12.74 -8.25 16.75
N ALA A 211 -12.93 -7.27 15.89
CA ALA A 211 -12.15 -7.07 14.68
C ALA A 211 -12.01 -5.58 14.34
N ALA A 212 -10.85 -5.22 13.83
CA ALA A 212 -10.58 -3.84 13.38
C ALA A 212 -11.03 -3.58 11.94
N ASN A 213 -11.08 -4.61 11.09
CA ASN A 213 -11.35 -4.49 9.66
C ASN A 213 -12.77 -4.91 9.27
N ALA A 214 -13.42 -5.75 10.05
CA ALA A 214 -14.79 -6.20 9.78
C ALA A 214 -15.83 -5.12 10.14
N GLY A 215 -16.87 -4.99 9.32
CA GLY A 215 -18.02 -4.15 9.61
C GLY A 215 -18.99 -4.82 10.58
N ASN A 216 -19.71 -4.01 11.37
CA ASN A 216 -20.78 -4.49 12.23
C ASN A 216 -22.04 -4.77 11.40
N VAL A 217 -22.45 -6.03 11.35
CA VAL A 217 -23.65 -6.46 10.61
C VAL A 217 -24.95 -5.82 11.12
N ALA A 218 -25.01 -5.42 12.41
CA ALA A 218 -26.16 -4.71 12.98
C ALA A 218 -26.37 -3.30 12.39
N LEU A 219 -25.38 -2.77 11.68
CA LEU A 219 -25.50 -1.48 10.96
C LEU A 219 -26.08 -1.64 9.55
N LEU A 220 -26.32 -2.86 9.06
CA LEU A 220 -26.98 -3.09 7.77
C LEU A 220 -28.46 -2.70 7.86
N GLU A 221 -29.00 -2.19 6.73
CA GLU A 221 -30.44 -1.88 6.60
C GLU A 221 -31.27 -3.16 6.36
N ARG A 222 -30.68 -4.13 5.65
CA ARG A 222 -31.28 -5.43 5.38
C ARG A 222 -30.86 -6.43 6.45
N ASP A 223 -31.73 -7.36 6.74
CA ASP A 223 -31.41 -8.49 7.59
C ASP A 223 -30.21 -9.27 7.00
N PRO A 224 -29.19 -9.63 7.81
CA PRO A 224 -28.04 -10.39 7.32
C PRO A 224 -28.41 -11.72 6.66
N GLU A 225 -29.44 -12.41 7.14
CA GLU A 225 -29.89 -13.67 6.53
C GLU A 225 -30.52 -13.44 5.15
N GLU A 226 -31.27 -12.33 4.96
CA GLU A 226 -31.79 -11.94 3.65
C GLU A 226 -30.67 -11.56 2.68
N VAL A 227 -29.60 -10.93 3.19
CA VAL A 227 -28.42 -10.59 2.38
C VAL A 227 -27.69 -11.85 1.92
N LEU A 228 -27.51 -12.83 2.83
CA LEU A 228 -26.87 -14.10 2.50
C LEU A 228 -27.69 -14.95 1.52
N ALA A 229 -29.03 -14.85 1.53
CA ALA A 229 -29.92 -15.55 0.62
C ALA A 229 -29.98 -14.89 -0.77
N ASP A 230 -29.45 -13.70 -0.96
CA ASP A 230 -29.48 -12.96 -2.22
C ASP A 230 -28.31 -13.37 -3.13
N GLU A 231 -28.49 -14.43 -3.89
CA GLU A 231 -27.47 -14.95 -4.82
C GLU A 231 -26.99 -13.91 -5.85
N THR A 232 -27.77 -12.86 -6.13
CA THR A 232 -27.37 -11.81 -7.07
C THR A 232 -26.19 -10.98 -6.58
N LEU A 233 -25.98 -10.88 -5.28
CA LEU A 233 -24.86 -10.17 -4.67
C LEU A 233 -23.53 -10.90 -4.86
N PHE A 234 -23.59 -12.21 -5.10
CA PHE A 234 -22.40 -13.06 -5.22
C PHE A 234 -22.07 -13.41 -6.67
N GLY A 235 -23.00 -13.14 -7.61
CA GLY A 235 -22.90 -13.61 -9.00
C GLY A 235 -22.08 -12.73 -9.95
N ASP A 236 -21.80 -11.48 -9.59
CA ASP A 236 -21.16 -10.50 -10.49
C ASP A 236 -19.62 -10.42 -10.36
N GLY A 237 -19.03 -11.31 -9.58
CA GLY A 237 -17.57 -11.37 -9.36
C GLY A 237 -17.03 -10.36 -8.34
N ARG A 238 -17.78 -9.33 -7.97
CA ARG A 238 -17.32 -8.30 -6.99
C ARG A 238 -17.08 -8.88 -5.59
N PHE A 239 -17.86 -9.89 -5.22
CA PHE A 239 -17.63 -10.57 -3.94
C PHE A 239 -16.33 -11.38 -3.94
N ALA A 240 -16.04 -12.08 -5.04
CA ALA A 240 -14.79 -12.83 -5.18
C ALA A 240 -13.59 -11.87 -5.17
N GLU A 241 -13.66 -10.76 -5.90
CA GLU A 241 -12.64 -9.72 -5.90
C GLU A 241 -12.43 -9.13 -4.49
N PHE A 242 -13.53 -8.86 -3.76
CA PHE A 242 -13.45 -8.40 -2.37
C PHE A 242 -12.76 -9.43 -1.46
N CYS A 243 -13.07 -10.72 -1.61
CA CYS A 243 -12.44 -11.78 -0.83
C CYS A 243 -10.94 -11.88 -1.13
N ASP A 244 -10.56 -11.82 -2.39
CA ASP A 244 -9.16 -11.87 -2.81
C ASP A 244 -8.37 -10.66 -2.29
N ASP A 245 -8.95 -9.46 -2.38
CA ASP A 245 -8.34 -8.22 -1.91
C ASP A 245 -8.19 -8.15 -0.38
N ASN A 246 -9.04 -8.85 0.35
CA ASN A 246 -9.11 -8.80 1.81
C ASN A 246 -8.68 -10.10 2.50
N ASP A 247 -8.17 -11.09 1.78
CA ASP A 247 -7.82 -12.42 2.31
C ASP A 247 -6.88 -12.35 3.53
N TYR A 248 -5.98 -11.38 3.58
CA TYR A 248 -5.00 -11.21 4.67
C TYR A 248 -5.63 -11.03 6.07
N TRP A 249 -6.89 -10.54 6.14
CA TRP A 249 -7.63 -10.39 7.40
C TRP A 249 -8.95 -11.17 7.40
N LEU A 250 -9.59 -11.32 6.24
CA LEU A 250 -10.93 -11.89 6.11
C LEU A 250 -10.92 -13.38 6.44
N THR A 251 -10.01 -14.16 5.87
CA THR A 251 -9.91 -15.60 6.13
C THR A 251 -9.57 -15.90 7.60
N PRO A 252 -8.58 -15.26 8.23
CA PRO A 252 -8.34 -15.43 9.68
C PRO A 252 -9.54 -15.03 10.55
N TYR A 253 -10.23 -13.94 10.21
CA TYR A 253 -11.39 -13.47 10.96
C TYR A 253 -12.59 -14.42 10.83
N ALA A 254 -12.91 -14.84 9.62
CA ALA A 254 -13.99 -15.80 9.37
C ALA A 254 -13.74 -17.14 10.08
N THR A 255 -12.48 -17.62 10.05
CA THR A 255 -12.06 -18.82 10.79
C THR A 255 -12.25 -18.63 12.28
N PHE A 256 -11.84 -17.48 12.83
CA PHE A 256 -12.03 -17.16 14.25
C PHE A 256 -13.51 -17.15 14.63
N CYS A 257 -14.38 -16.54 13.83
CA CYS A 257 -15.83 -16.54 14.07
C CYS A 257 -16.41 -17.95 14.06
N ALA A 258 -16.07 -18.76 13.06
CA ALA A 258 -16.54 -20.15 12.96
C ALA A 258 -16.08 -21.00 14.15
N LEU A 259 -14.87 -20.79 14.67
CA LEU A 259 -14.39 -21.47 15.87
C LEU A 259 -15.10 -20.96 17.12
N LYS A 260 -15.36 -19.67 17.23
CA LYS A 260 -16.16 -19.14 18.34
C LYS A 260 -17.55 -19.75 18.41
N ASP A 261 -18.24 -19.84 17.27
CA ASP A 261 -19.55 -20.50 17.17
C ASP A 261 -19.45 -21.98 17.55
N LYS A 262 -18.42 -22.67 17.08
CA LYS A 262 -18.20 -24.09 17.40
C LYS A 262 -17.95 -24.37 18.90
N PHE A 263 -17.38 -23.41 19.59
CA PHE A 263 -17.02 -23.52 21.02
C PHE A 263 -17.89 -22.65 21.93
N ASP A 264 -19.13 -22.40 21.55
CA ASP A 264 -20.13 -21.68 22.36
C ASP A 264 -19.60 -20.36 22.93
N ASP A 265 -18.95 -19.54 22.07
CA ASP A 265 -18.34 -18.26 22.44
C ASP A 265 -17.25 -18.31 23.54
N ALA A 266 -16.74 -19.51 23.85
CA ALA A 266 -15.65 -19.65 24.81
C ALA A 266 -14.44 -18.79 24.41
N PRO A 267 -13.65 -18.29 25.38
CA PRO A 267 -12.39 -17.62 25.09
C PRO A 267 -11.45 -18.54 24.33
N TRP A 268 -10.73 -18.02 23.34
CA TRP A 268 -9.84 -18.82 22.49
C TRP A 268 -8.75 -19.57 23.27
N GLN A 269 -8.36 -19.06 24.44
CA GLN A 269 -7.41 -19.73 25.35
C GLN A 269 -7.96 -21.03 25.93
N ALA A 270 -9.27 -21.22 25.91
CA ALA A 270 -9.95 -22.43 26.39
C ALA A 270 -10.28 -23.43 25.28
N TRP A 271 -9.95 -23.12 24.03
CA TRP A 271 -10.18 -24.03 22.91
C TRP A 271 -9.20 -25.21 22.98
N PRO A 272 -9.62 -26.44 22.57
CA PRO A 272 -8.70 -27.56 22.46
C PRO A 272 -7.64 -27.29 21.39
N GLU A 273 -6.45 -27.90 21.58
CA GLU A 273 -5.32 -27.86 20.63
C GLU A 273 -5.68 -28.52 19.30
#